data_a972a9c9f9f268e861a3587a362f27d5
#
_entry.id   a972a9c9f9f268e861a3587a362f27d5
#
_cell.length_a   1.000
_cell.length_b   1.000
_cell.length_c   1.000
_cell.angle_alpha   90.00
_cell.angle_beta   90.00
_cell.angle_gamma   90.00
#
_symmetry.space_group_name_H-M   'P 1'
#
loop_
_entity.id
_entity.type
_entity.pdbx_description
1 polymer ?
#
loop_
_entity_poly.entity_id
_entity_poly.type
_entity_poly.pdbx_seq_one_letter_code
_entity_poly.pdbx_strand_id
1 'polypeptide(L)'
;MKLVIKYGAIIAACIGIWVLADHYLLHISQSESRLSLLTPVFFNLAQFIVLFLGLREKRSENRGVLTIGKGIATGLAISLSYAIFAGMFFVAFYLAVGSKMLENESTGFGNSQRDSHVLVGAFAGLFFGALFGGLLYSIVISFALRVRPTD
;
A
#
# COMPACT_ATOMS: atom_id res chain seq x y z
N MET A 1 -4.02 -12.64 -14.32
CA MET A 1 -2.89 -11.69 -14.22
C MET A 1 -3.30 -10.23 -14.42
N LYS A 2 -4.08 -9.88 -15.45
CA LYS A 2 -4.48 -8.47 -15.71
C LYS A 2 -5.15 -7.77 -14.51
N LEU A 3 -6.06 -8.44 -13.82
CA LEU A 3 -6.75 -7.91 -12.64
C LEU A 3 -5.77 -7.57 -11.51
N VAL A 4 -4.83 -8.46 -11.20
CA VAL A 4 -3.84 -8.29 -10.12
C VAL A 4 -2.97 -7.05 -10.37
N ILE A 5 -2.44 -6.92 -11.59
CA ILE A 5 -1.61 -5.78 -11.98
C ILE A 5 -2.42 -4.48 -11.96
N LYS A 6 -3.66 -4.51 -12.50
CA LYS A 6 -4.57 -3.35 -12.52
C LYS A 6 -4.79 -2.79 -11.11
N TYR A 7 -5.21 -3.62 -10.17
CA TYR A 7 -5.53 -3.16 -8.82
C TYR A 7 -4.28 -2.84 -7.98
N GLY A 8 -3.19 -3.58 -8.16
CA GLY A 8 -1.91 -3.23 -7.54
C GLY A 8 -1.38 -1.87 -7.98
N ALA A 9 -1.47 -1.57 -9.30
CA ALA A 9 -1.08 -0.28 -9.85
C ALA A 9 -2.00 0.86 -9.36
N ILE A 10 -3.32 0.61 -9.22
CA ILE A 10 -4.26 1.61 -8.68
C ILE A 10 -3.90 1.97 -7.24
N ILE A 11 -3.62 0.99 -6.37
CA ILE A 11 -3.20 1.27 -4.97
C ILE A 11 -1.91 2.09 -4.98
N ALA A 12 -0.90 1.67 -5.75
CA ALA A 12 0.37 2.36 -5.83
C ALA A 12 0.21 3.81 -6.35
N ALA A 13 -0.65 4.02 -7.35
CA ALA A 13 -0.95 5.35 -7.89
C ALA A 13 -1.64 6.25 -6.84
N CYS A 14 -2.64 5.74 -6.11
CA CYS A 14 -3.31 6.49 -5.04
C CYS A 14 -2.32 6.93 -3.96
N ILE A 15 -1.43 6.02 -3.55
CA ILE A 15 -0.41 6.31 -2.54
C ILE A 15 0.65 7.27 -3.09
N GLY A 16 1.10 7.07 -4.32
CA GLY A 16 2.05 7.97 -4.97
C GLY A 16 1.52 9.39 -5.10
N ILE A 17 0.26 9.56 -5.51
CA ILE A 17 -0.41 10.87 -5.58
C ILE A 17 -0.48 11.51 -4.18
N TRP A 18 -0.82 10.74 -3.16
CA TRP A 18 -0.85 11.25 -1.79
C TRP A 18 0.53 11.74 -1.33
N VAL A 19 1.58 10.93 -1.53
CA VAL A 19 2.96 11.29 -1.16
C VAL A 19 3.42 12.55 -1.90
N LEU A 20 3.10 12.68 -3.19
CA LEU A 20 3.40 13.89 -3.96
C LEU A 20 2.62 15.11 -3.45
N ALA A 21 1.33 14.93 -3.13
CA ALA A 21 0.51 16.00 -2.59
C ALA A 21 1.01 16.45 -1.21
N ASP A 22 1.38 15.51 -0.35
CA ASP A 22 1.96 15.79 0.96
C ASP A 22 3.27 16.57 0.83
N HIS A 23 4.15 16.13 -0.06
CA HIS A 23 5.46 16.77 -0.27
C HIS A 23 5.39 18.16 -0.91
N TYR A 24 4.56 18.35 -1.96
CA TYR A 24 4.55 19.58 -2.76
C TYR A 24 3.46 20.60 -2.37
N LEU A 25 2.31 20.12 -1.88
CA LEU A 25 1.17 21.00 -1.63
C LEU A 25 0.98 21.31 -0.14
N LEU A 26 1.12 20.30 0.70
CA LEU A 26 0.75 20.45 2.10
C LEU A 26 1.91 20.98 2.94
N HIS A 27 3.18 20.81 2.51
CA HIS A 27 4.39 21.22 3.26
C HIS A 27 4.22 20.92 4.76
N ILE A 28 3.59 19.78 5.07
CA ILE A 28 3.24 19.44 6.44
C ILE A 28 4.53 19.29 7.21
N SER A 29 4.85 20.37 7.94
CA SER A 29 5.91 20.32 8.94
C SER A 29 5.55 19.23 9.93
N GLN A 30 6.38 18.21 10.06
CA GLN A 30 6.13 17.05 10.94
C GLN A 30 5.98 17.40 12.43
N SER A 31 6.09 18.68 12.80
CA SER A 31 5.82 19.15 14.15
C SER A 31 4.35 19.03 14.57
N GLU A 32 3.41 18.86 13.63
CA GLU A 32 2.01 18.65 13.95
C GLU A 32 1.66 17.14 13.97
N SER A 33 1.80 16.52 15.12
CA SER A 33 1.60 15.09 15.36
C SER A 33 0.24 14.52 14.91
N ARG A 34 -0.76 15.36 14.69
CA ARG A 34 -2.09 14.94 14.21
C ARG A 34 -2.11 14.60 12.72
N LEU A 35 -1.34 15.32 11.91
CA LEU A 35 -1.29 15.12 10.47
C LEU A 35 -0.42 13.93 10.08
N SER A 36 0.59 13.58 10.89
CA SER A 36 1.41 12.38 10.66
C SER A 36 0.60 11.07 10.75
N LEU A 37 -0.54 11.08 11.46
CA LEU A 37 -1.44 9.94 11.54
C LEU A 37 -2.36 9.79 10.31
N LEU A 38 -2.57 10.85 9.53
CA LEU A 38 -3.45 10.79 8.36
C LEU A 38 -2.86 9.94 7.23
N THR A 39 -1.56 9.98 7.03
CA THR A 39 -0.88 9.23 5.98
C THR A 39 -1.06 7.71 6.14
N PRO A 40 -0.76 7.07 7.28
CA PRO A 40 -1.00 5.64 7.45
C PRO A 40 -2.50 5.28 7.41
N VAL A 41 -3.38 6.14 7.90
CA VAL A 41 -4.83 5.93 7.80
C VAL A 41 -5.26 5.93 6.33
N PHE A 42 -4.82 6.91 5.55
CA PHE A 42 -5.12 6.99 4.13
C PHE A 42 -4.61 5.76 3.37
N PHE A 43 -3.37 5.31 3.64
CA PHE A 43 -2.79 4.14 2.97
C PHE A 43 -3.58 2.88 3.26
N ASN A 44 -3.94 2.66 4.52
CA ASN A 44 -4.73 1.50 4.91
C ASN A 44 -6.13 1.52 4.29
N LEU A 45 -6.77 2.70 4.28
CA LEU A 45 -8.10 2.87 3.69
C LEU A 45 -8.08 2.66 2.17
N ALA A 46 -7.12 3.25 1.47
CA ALA A 46 -6.95 3.09 0.03
C ALA A 46 -6.69 1.60 -0.32
N GLN A 47 -5.79 0.94 0.40
CA GLN A 47 -5.51 -0.48 0.21
C GLN A 47 -6.77 -1.33 0.45
N PHE A 48 -7.50 -1.09 1.52
CA PHE A 48 -8.72 -1.84 1.83
C PHE A 48 -9.79 -1.68 0.75
N ILE A 49 -10.10 -0.44 0.34
CA ILE A 49 -11.13 -0.14 -0.67
C ILE A 49 -10.76 -0.79 -2.01
N VAL A 50 -9.53 -0.62 -2.46
CA VAL A 50 -9.10 -1.13 -3.77
C VAL A 50 -9.03 -2.65 -3.77
N LEU A 51 -8.58 -3.27 -2.66
CA LEU A 51 -8.64 -4.73 -2.50
C LEU A 51 -10.09 -5.24 -2.54
N PHE A 52 -11.02 -4.55 -1.87
CA PHE A 52 -12.44 -4.90 -1.91
C PHE A 52 -12.99 -4.88 -3.34
N LEU A 53 -12.68 -3.82 -4.10
CA LEU A 53 -13.09 -3.73 -5.52
C LEU A 53 -12.47 -4.83 -6.37
N GLY A 54 -11.18 -5.13 -6.17
CA GLY A 54 -10.48 -6.19 -6.89
C GLY A 54 -11.06 -7.58 -6.60
N LEU A 55 -11.36 -7.88 -5.34
CA LEU A 55 -11.96 -9.15 -4.95
C LEU A 55 -13.42 -9.26 -5.40
N ARG A 56 -14.16 -8.14 -5.41
CA ARG A 56 -15.52 -8.08 -5.97
C ARG A 56 -15.52 -8.33 -7.48
N GLU A 57 -14.59 -7.74 -8.24
CA GLU A 57 -14.42 -8.02 -9.68
C GLU A 57 -14.06 -9.49 -9.89
N LYS A 58 -13.14 -10.04 -9.08
CA LYS A 58 -12.77 -11.46 -9.14
C LYS A 58 -13.93 -12.40 -8.87
N ARG A 59 -14.80 -12.04 -7.92
CA ARG A 59 -16.05 -12.78 -7.66
C ARG A 59 -16.95 -12.77 -8.88
N SER A 60 -17.12 -11.61 -9.54
CA SER A 60 -17.94 -11.49 -10.75
C SER A 60 -17.41 -12.35 -11.90
N GLU A 61 -16.08 -12.37 -12.12
CA GLU A 61 -15.44 -13.25 -13.11
C GLU A 61 -15.71 -14.74 -12.83
N ASN A 62 -15.82 -15.12 -11.56
CA ASN A 62 -16.07 -16.49 -11.13
C ASN A 62 -17.58 -16.80 -10.95
N ARG A 63 -18.46 -16.22 -11.76
CA ARG A 63 -19.92 -16.44 -11.73
C ARG A 63 -20.56 -16.18 -10.38
N GLY A 64 -20.07 -15.18 -9.65
CA GLY A 64 -20.61 -14.80 -8.35
C GLY A 64 -20.08 -15.61 -7.16
N VAL A 65 -19.22 -16.61 -7.38
CA VAL A 65 -18.67 -17.46 -6.32
C VAL A 65 -17.21 -17.11 -6.04
N LEU A 66 -16.91 -16.75 -4.80
CA LEU A 66 -15.55 -16.53 -4.34
C LEU A 66 -15.28 -17.45 -3.14
N THR A 67 -14.37 -18.42 -3.30
CA THR A 67 -13.91 -19.24 -2.16
C THR A 67 -12.88 -18.45 -1.35
N ILE A 68 -12.85 -18.65 -0.03
CA ILE A 68 -11.93 -17.94 0.88
C ILE A 68 -10.48 -18.05 0.39
N GLY A 69 -10.04 -19.28 0.07
CA GLY A 69 -8.66 -19.49 -0.41
C GLY A 69 -8.32 -18.72 -1.70
N LYS A 70 -9.23 -18.70 -2.68
CA LYS A 70 -9.05 -17.91 -3.91
C LYS A 70 -9.06 -16.40 -3.62
N GLY A 71 -9.90 -15.95 -2.70
CA GLY A 71 -9.95 -14.56 -2.27
C GLY A 71 -8.63 -14.13 -1.63
N ILE A 72 -8.13 -14.90 -0.66
CA ILE A 72 -6.85 -14.62 0.00
C ILE A 72 -5.70 -14.64 -1.01
N ALA A 73 -5.61 -15.67 -1.85
CA ALA A 73 -4.54 -15.75 -2.87
C ALA A 73 -4.58 -14.57 -3.85
N THR A 74 -5.79 -14.16 -4.30
CA THR A 74 -5.94 -13.01 -5.20
C THR A 74 -5.57 -11.71 -4.49
N GLY A 75 -6.01 -11.52 -3.25
CA GLY A 75 -5.70 -10.31 -2.49
C GLY A 75 -4.21 -10.19 -2.15
N LEU A 76 -3.54 -11.28 -1.79
CA LEU A 76 -2.09 -11.32 -1.62
C LEU A 76 -1.35 -11.00 -2.92
N ALA A 77 -1.80 -11.54 -4.06
CA ALA A 77 -1.20 -11.24 -5.36
C ALA A 77 -1.36 -9.75 -5.72
N ILE A 78 -2.52 -9.13 -5.44
CA ILE A 78 -2.73 -7.68 -5.62
C ILE A 78 -1.79 -6.89 -4.70
N SER A 79 -1.66 -7.29 -3.43
CA SER A 79 -0.80 -6.61 -2.47
C SER A 79 0.68 -6.75 -2.81
N LEU A 80 1.11 -7.89 -3.34
CA LEU A 80 2.47 -8.06 -3.85
C LEU A 80 2.73 -7.15 -5.07
N SER A 81 1.79 -7.11 -6.01
CA SER A 81 1.86 -6.20 -7.16
C SER A 81 1.95 -4.74 -6.71
N TYR A 82 1.12 -4.34 -5.74
CA TYR A 82 1.17 -3.03 -5.12
C TYR A 82 2.53 -2.76 -4.47
N ALA A 83 3.06 -3.68 -3.67
CA ALA A 83 4.35 -3.52 -3.00
C ALA A 83 5.50 -3.30 -4.00
N ILE A 84 5.48 -4.00 -5.14
CA ILE A 84 6.47 -3.83 -6.21
C ILE A 84 6.35 -2.43 -6.83
N PHE A 85 5.15 -2.00 -7.25
CA PHE A 85 4.94 -0.68 -7.85
C PHE A 85 5.24 0.46 -6.89
N ALA A 86 4.82 0.34 -5.61
CA ALA A 86 5.13 1.33 -4.60
C ALA A 86 6.62 1.40 -4.29
N GLY A 87 7.31 0.26 -4.27
CA GLY A 87 8.76 0.21 -4.14
C GLY A 87 9.49 0.89 -5.29
N MET A 88 9.06 0.65 -6.53
CA MET A 88 9.62 1.33 -7.71
C MET A 88 9.38 2.83 -7.64
N PHE A 89 8.17 3.26 -7.27
CA PHE A 89 7.85 4.68 -7.06
C PHE A 89 8.72 5.29 -5.97
N PHE A 90 8.88 4.62 -4.84
CA PHE A 90 9.70 5.09 -3.72
C PHE A 90 11.17 5.29 -4.14
N VAL A 91 11.76 4.33 -4.87
CA VAL A 91 13.13 4.45 -5.39
C VAL A 91 13.23 5.62 -6.38
N ALA A 92 12.30 5.74 -7.32
CA ALA A 92 12.29 6.84 -8.28
C ALA A 92 12.15 8.20 -7.58
N PHE A 93 11.28 8.30 -6.60
CA PHE A 93 11.06 9.51 -5.81
C PHE A 93 12.30 9.88 -4.99
N TYR A 94 12.95 8.90 -4.35
CA TYR A 94 14.20 9.11 -3.63
C TYR A 94 15.32 9.61 -4.55
N LEU A 95 15.45 9.07 -5.76
CA LEU A 95 16.43 9.52 -6.74
C LEU A 95 16.15 10.95 -7.23
N ALA A 96 14.88 11.37 -7.27
CA ALA A 96 14.49 12.70 -7.73
C ALA A 96 14.63 13.78 -6.65
N VAL A 97 14.28 13.47 -5.41
CA VAL A 97 14.23 14.42 -4.29
C VAL A 97 15.50 14.35 -3.42
N GLY A 98 16.22 13.23 -3.48
CA GLY A 98 17.44 12.98 -2.70
C GLY A 98 17.17 12.68 -1.24
N SER A 99 18.22 12.78 -0.41
CA SER A 99 18.18 12.48 1.04
C SER A 99 17.23 13.38 1.84
N LYS A 100 16.86 14.55 1.29
CA LYS A 100 15.88 15.47 1.92
C LYS A 100 14.53 14.82 2.23
N MET A 101 14.18 13.77 1.50
CA MET A 101 12.98 12.96 1.78
C MET A 101 13.08 12.24 3.14
N LEU A 102 14.29 11.82 3.52
CA LEU A 102 14.54 11.08 4.76
C LEU A 102 14.86 12.00 5.94
N GLU A 103 15.31 13.23 5.69
CA GLU A 103 15.60 14.22 6.74
C GLU A 103 14.33 14.61 7.51
N ASN A 104 13.16 14.54 6.88
CA ASN A 104 11.90 14.77 7.56
C ASN A 104 11.50 13.65 8.52
N GLU A 105 12.00 12.42 8.35
CA GLU A 105 11.68 11.29 9.23
C GLU A 105 12.76 11.05 10.33
N SER A 106 13.97 11.57 10.15
CA SER A 106 15.07 11.39 11.09
C SER A 106 15.40 12.68 11.82
N THR A 107 14.61 13.03 12.83
CA THR A 107 15.04 14.04 13.82
C THR A 107 16.42 13.68 14.38
N GLY A 108 17.46 14.36 13.89
CA GLY A 108 18.63 14.66 14.68
C GLY A 108 19.86 13.76 14.59
N PHE A 109 20.08 12.96 13.55
CA PHE A 109 21.34 12.20 13.45
C PHE A 109 21.95 12.28 12.04
N GLY A 110 22.76 13.29 11.82
CA GLY A 110 23.59 13.42 10.63
C GLY A 110 24.74 12.42 10.63
N ASN A 111 24.68 11.40 9.77
CA ASN A 111 25.84 10.65 9.29
C ASN A 111 25.44 9.90 8.02
N SER A 112 26.14 10.15 6.94
CA SER A 112 25.87 9.60 5.59
C SER A 112 25.93 8.06 5.47
N GLN A 113 26.49 7.35 6.44
CA GLN A 113 26.41 5.88 6.52
C GLN A 113 25.04 5.38 7.03
N ARG A 114 24.24 6.23 7.62
CA ARG A 114 22.94 5.90 8.19
C ARG A 114 21.83 5.93 7.15
N ASP A 115 22.01 6.69 6.07
CA ASP A 115 20.99 6.89 5.03
C ASP A 115 20.62 5.59 4.32
N SER A 116 21.57 4.68 4.08
CA SER A 116 21.30 3.39 3.43
C SER A 116 20.49 2.44 4.32
N HIS A 117 20.74 2.42 5.63
CA HIS A 117 19.98 1.57 6.57
C HIS A 117 18.55 2.08 6.77
N VAL A 118 18.37 3.40 6.81
CA VAL A 118 17.04 4.04 6.91
C VAL A 118 16.23 3.75 5.64
N LEU A 119 16.86 3.88 4.46
CA LEU A 119 16.23 3.57 3.19
C LEU A 119 15.78 2.11 3.09
N VAL A 120 16.66 1.18 3.46
CA VAL A 120 16.33 -0.26 3.47
C VAL A 120 15.22 -0.55 4.48
N GLY A 121 15.27 0.07 5.66
CA GLY A 121 14.24 -0.06 6.69
C GLY A 121 12.88 0.45 6.24
N ALA A 122 12.83 1.63 5.62
CA ALA A 122 11.62 2.22 5.07
C ALA A 122 11.03 1.35 3.95
N PHE A 123 11.88 0.89 3.01
CA PHE A 123 11.47 -0.02 1.95
C PHE A 123 10.93 -1.34 2.50
N ALA A 124 11.65 -1.97 3.44
CA ALA A 124 11.22 -3.20 4.08
C ALA A 124 9.89 -3.01 4.84
N GLY A 125 9.75 -1.92 5.59
CA GLY A 125 8.52 -1.57 6.29
C GLY A 125 7.33 -1.43 5.35
N LEU A 126 7.50 -0.71 4.24
CA LEU A 126 6.48 -0.54 3.21
C LEU A 126 6.11 -1.88 2.57
N PHE A 127 7.11 -2.69 2.21
CA PHE A 127 6.90 -3.98 1.55
C PHE A 127 6.19 -4.98 2.46
N PHE A 128 6.69 -5.19 3.66
CA PHE A 128 6.08 -6.11 4.63
C PHE A 128 4.74 -5.59 5.15
N GLY A 129 4.62 -4.27 5.37
CA GLY A 129 3.36 -3.64 5.76
C GLY A 129 2.27 -3.83 4.71
N ALA A 130 2.60 -3.65 3.43
CA ALA A 130 1.69 -3.88 2.32
C ALA A 130 1.21 -5.35 2.24
N LEU A 131 2.12 -6.30 2.42
CA LEU A 131 1.79 -7.74 2.39
C LEU A 131 0.96 -8.14 3.60
N PHE A 132 1.34 -7.71 4.80
CA PHE A 132 0.64 -8.05 6.04
C PHE A 132 -0.76 -7.43 6.08
N GLY A 133 -0.88 -6.15 5.77
CA GLY A 133 -2.16 -5.47 5.61
C GLY A 133 -3.02 -6.13 4.53
N GLY A 134 -2.41 -6.45 3.39
CA GLY A 134 -3.08 -7.16 2.30
C GLY A 134 -3.60 -8.54 2.69
N LEU A 135 -2.86 -9.30 3.49
CA LEU A 135 -3.30 -10.58 4.02
C LEU A 135 -4.53 -10.41 4.93
N LEU A 136 -4.43 -9.52 5.92
CA LEU A 136 -5.52 -9.27 6.87
C LEU A 136 -6.79 -8.81 6.16
N TYR A 137 -6.68 -7.81 5.28
CA TYR A 137 -7.82 -7.29 4.52
C TYR A 137 -8.42 -8.34 3.59
N SER A 138 -7.58 -9.16 2.94
CA SER A 138 -8.06 -10.22 2.05
C SER A 138 -8.85 -11.29 2.79
N ILE A 139 -8.45 -11.62 4.02
CA ILE A 139 -9.21 -12.54 4.88
C ILE A 139 -10.58 -11.94 5.18
N VAL A 140 -10.62 -10.71 5.72
CA VAL A 140 -11.86 -10.04 6.11
C VAL A 140 -12.81 -9.90 4.91
N ILE A 141 -12.30 -9.42 3.77
CA ILE A 141 -13.09 -9.19 2.56
C ILE A 141 -13.58 -10.53 1.98
N SER A 142 -12.75 -11.58 2.00
CA SER A 142 -13.13 -12.91 1.50
C SER A 142 -14.25 -13.51 2.33
N PHE A 143 -14.25 -13.32 3.65
CA PHE A 143 -15.35 -13.71 4.50
C PHE A 143 -16.62 -12.92 4.20
N ALA A 144 -16.52 -11.61 4.01
CA ALA A 144 -17.66 -10.75 3.68
C ALA A 144 -18.27 -11.06 2.30
N LEU A 145 -17.41 -11.40 1.33
CA LEU A 145 -17.85 -11.73 -0.03
C LEU A 145 -18.20 -13.21 -0.23
N ARG A 146 -18.04 -14.05 0.78
CA ARG A 146 -18.40 -15.47 0.70
C ARG A 146 -19.91 -15.61 0.48
N VAL A 147 -20.28 -16.27 -0.60
CA VAL A 147 -21.67 -16.71 -0.79
C VAL A 147 -21.90 -17.89 0.16
N ARG A 148 -22.88 -17.76 1.06
CA ARG A 148 -23.43 -18.94 1.74
C ARG A 148 -24.15 -19.75 0.66
N PRO A 149 -23.89 -21.09 0.55
CA PRO A 149 -24.78 -21.93 -0.23
C PRO A 149 -26.19 -21.73 0.35
N THR A 150 -27.12 -21.31 -0.47
CA THR A 150 -28.55 -21.42 -0.13
C THR A 150 -28.84 -22.91 -0.29
N ASP A 151 -29.07 -23.59 0.84
CA ASP A 151 -29.65 -24.94 0.86
C ASP A 151 -30.99 -24.97 0.14
#